data_3a5ebb740ae7ad1a4a1eb808583a5dc0
#
_entry.id   3a5ebb740ae7ad1a4a1eb808583a5dc0
#
_cell.length_a   1.000
_cell.length_b   1.000
_cell.length_c   1.000
_cell.angle_alpha   90.00
_cell.angle_beta   90.00
_cell.angle_gamma   90.00
#
_symmetry.space_group_name_H-M   'P 1'
#
loop_
_entity.id
_entity.type
_entity.pdbx_description
1 polymer ?
#
loop_
_entity_poly.entity_id
_entity_poly.type
_entity_poly.pdbx_seq_one_letter_code
_entity_poly.pdbx_strand_id
1 'polypeptide(L)'
;MKRLVHCFLAIMALQSVCRADVTKLPAADQKVLHDSSRFHDIHAATNLPPTVFALCADGNGRLAEPGKKWELTDVITDDRLARKRLIWAVTDGNYYVVHYERGGYAHSFHVLVAKLSAGDSKPSLIWRAVGGQLKNFRAFLDAVANNKLDDRLEYTH
;
A
#
# COMPACT_ATOMS: atom_id res chain seq x y z
N MET A 1 -62.86 -36.49 5.38
CA MET A 1 -61.70 -36.32 4.44
C MET A 1 -61.09 -34.93 4.69
N LYS A 2 -60.03 -34.92 5.44
CA LYS A 2 -59.31 -33.66 5.78
C LYS A 2 -58.07 -33.58 4.90
N ARG A 3 -58.01 -32.58 4.02
CA ARG A 3 -56.83 -32.31 3.18
C ARG A 3 -55.82 -31.52 4.00
N LEU A 4 -54.64 -32.11 4.25
CA LEU A 4 -53.47 -31.44 4.84
C LEU A 4 -52.80 -30.63 3.73
N VAL A 5 -52.82 -29.34 3.86
CA VAL A 5 -52.05 -28.42 3.02
C VAL A 5 -50.68 -28.28 3.66
N HIS A 6 -49.65 -28.83 3.04
CA HIS A 6 -48.26 -28.64 3.44
C HIS A 6 -47.73 -27.31 2.85
N CYS A 7 -47.60 -26.33 3.69
CA CYS A 7 -46.93 -25.07 3.37
C CYS A 7 -45.41 -25.30 3.45
N PHE A 8 -44.76 -25.46 2.31
CA PHE A 8 -43.30 -25.41 2.24
C PHE A 8 -42.85 -23.96 2.32
N LEU A 9 -42.38 -23.53 3.49
CA LEU A 9 -41.65 -22.27 3.64
C LEU A 9 -40.23 -22.45 3.09
N ALA A 10 -40.00 -21.98 1.89
CA ALA A 10 -38.66 -21.86 1.36
C ALA A 10 -37.93 -20.65 2.06
N ILE A 11 -37.09 -20.97 3.03
CA ILE A 11 -36.19 -20.01 3.64
C ILE A 11 -35.07 -19.79 2.63
N MET A 12 -35.19 -18.75 1.82
CA MET A 12 -34.04 -18.21 1.07
C MET A 12 -33.10 -17.52 2.06
N ALA A 13 -32.06 -18.25 2.48
CA ALA A 13 -30.95 -17.65 3.18
C ALA A 13 -30.22 -16.73 2.19
N LEU A 14 -30.45 -15.43 2.28
CA LEU A 14 -29.60 -14.43 1.65
C LEU A 14 -28.22 -14.54 2.31
N GLN A 15 -27.32 -15.30 1.68
CA GLN A 15 -25.91 -15.21 1.99
C GLN A 15 -25.43 -13.86 1.47
N SER A 16 -25.42 -12.86 2.35
CA SER A 16 -24.65 -11.63 2.13
C SER A 16 -23.18 -12.02 2.05
N VAL A 17 -22.71 -12.27 0.84
CA VAL A 17 -21.29 -12.33 0.57
C VAL A 17 -20.76 -10.94 0.88
N CYS A 18 -20.19 -10.76 2.07
CA CYS A 18 -19.40 -9.59 2.40
C CYS A 18 -18.19 -9.60 1.45
N ARG A 19 -18.36 -9.01 0.26
CA ARG A 19 -17.25 -8.62 -0.59
C ARG A 19 -16.55 -7.52 0.17
N ALA A 20 -15.38 -7.81 0.71
CA ALA A 20 -14.45 -6.75 1.09
C ALA A 20 -14.32 -5.86 -0.15
N ASP A 21 -14.77 -4.62 -0.04
CA ASP A 21 -14.62 -3.64 -1.10
C ASP A 21 -13.13 -3.48 -1.36
N VAL A 22 -12.73 -3.87 -2.58
CA VAL A 22 -11.38 -3.61 -3.08
C VAL A 22 -11.27 -2.10 -3.19
N THR A 23 -10.56 -1.49 -2.26
CA THR A 23 -10.30 -0.05 -2.27
C THR A 23 -9.33 0.25 -3.40
N LYS A 24 -9.85 0.47 -4.59
CA LYS A 24 -9.05 0.93 -5.74
C LYS A 24 -8.54 2.33 -5.48
N LEU A 25 -7.34 2.60 -6.00
CA LEU A 25 -6.83 3.98 -6.02
C LEU A 25 -7.88 4.90 -6.66
N PRO A 26 -8.36 5.95 -5.96
CA PRO A 26 -9.44 6.79 -6.44
C PRO A 26 -9.12 7.45 -7.79
N ALA A 27 -10.09 7.52 -8.70
CA ALA A 27 -9.88 8.04 -10.05
C ALA A 27 -9.40 9.50 -10.06
N ALA A 28 -9.82 10.31 -9.10
CA ALA A 28 -9.36 11.69 -8.96
C ALA A 28 -7.85 11.74 -8.65
N ASP A 29 -7.36 10.86 -7.76
CA ASP A 29 -5.95 10.79 -7.40
C ASP A 29 -5.13 10.18 -8.54
N GLN A 30 -5.65 9.15 -9.22
CA GLN A 30 -5.00 8.61 -10.44
C GLN A 30 -4.75 9.70 -11.47
N LYS A 31 -5.73 10.60 -11.71
CA LYS A 31 -5.57 11.70 -12.65
C LYS A 31 -4.42 12.63 -12.28
N VAL A 32 -4.24 12.93 -10.99
CA VAL A 32 -3.10 13.74 -10.51
C VAL A 32 -1.78 13.02 -10.75
N LEU A 33 -1.71 11.73 -10.41
CA LEU A 33 -0.50 10.92 -10.55
C LEU A 33 -0.07 10.74 -12.02
N HIS A 34 -1.02 10.74 -12.97
CA HIS A 34 -0.71 10.64 -14.39
C HIS A 34 0.03 11.86 -14.96
N ASP A 35 -0.06 13.03 -14.32
CA ASP A 35 0.79 14.17 -14.66
C ASP A 35 2.19 13.99 -14.03
N SER A 36 2.92 13.01 -14.55
CA SER A 36 4.22 12.60 -14.02
C SER A 36 5.29 13.70 -14.08
N SER A 37 5.11 14.73 -14.91
CA SER A 37 6.05 15.85 -15.03
C SER A 37 6.15 16.71 -13.75
N ARG A 38 5.15 16.63 -12.88
CA ARG A 38 5.09 17.34 -11.60
C ARG A 38 5.90 16.66 -10.50
N PHE A 39 6.22 15.37 -10.69
CA PHE A 39 6.84 14.56 -9.65
C PHE A 39 8.36 14.56 -9.79
N HIS A 40 9.02 14.67 -8.66
CA HIS A 40 10.48 14.57 -8.55
C HIS A 40 10.86 13.46 -7.57
N ASP A 41 12.06 12.89 -7.78
CA ASP A 41 12.55 11.77 -6.99
C ASP A 41 12.94 12.19 -5.57
N ILE A 42 12.62 11.33 -4.63
CA ILE A 42 13.16 11.34 -3.26
C ILE A 42 14.19 10.22 -3.18
N HIS A 43 15.46 10.58 -3.06
CA HIS A 43 16.59 9.65 -3.18
C HIS A 43 16.98 8.95 -1.86
N ALA A 44 16.46 9.42 -0.73
CA ALA A 44 16.75 8.86 0.58
C ALA A 44 15.50 8.76 1.45
N ALA A 45 15.43 7.73 2.29
CA ALA A 45 14.32 7.56 3.23
C ALA A 45 14.24 8.73 4.22
N THR A 46 15.40 9.24 4.62
CA THR A 46 15.53 10.41 5.51
C THR A 46 15.04 11.73 4.89
N ASN A 47 14.82 11.79 3.58
CA ASN A 47 14.24 12.95 2.89
C ASN A 47 12.71 12.91 2.82
N LEU A 48 12.09 11.82 3.26
CA LEU A 48 10.64 11.77 3.44
C LEU A 48 10.22 12.65 4.63
N PRO A 49 9.10 13.39 4.55
CA PRO A 49 8.53 14.02 5.74
C PRO A 49 8.36 12.99 6.85
N PRO A 50 8.66 13.32 8.13
CA PRO A 50 8.62 12.36 9.24
C PRO A 50 7.31 11.59 9.34
N THR A 51 6.19 12.25 9.03
CA THR A 51 4.86 11.65 9.08
C THR A 51 4.58 10.70 7.91
N VAL A 52 5.14 10.94 6.73
CA VAL A 52 5.09 10.03 5.57
C VAL A 52 6.05 8.85 5.80
N PHE A 53 7.25 9.12 6.31
CA PHE A 53 8.21 8.10 6.72
C PHE A 53 7.57 7.09 7.68
N ALA A 54 6.83 7.56 8.68
CA ALA A 54 6.15 6.70 9.66
C ALA A 54 5.13 5.75 9.04
N LEU A 55 4.52 6.10 7.89
CA LEU A 55 3.61 5.18 7.17
C LEU A 55 4.33 3.99 6.53
N CYS A 56 5.63 4.14 6.24
CA CYS A 56 6.45 3.13 5.58
C CYS A 56 7.36 2.38 6.57
N ALA A 57 7.63 2.94 7.73
CA ALA A 57 8.54 2.39 8.73
C ALA A 57 8.06 1.02 9.25
N ASP A 58 8.99 0.22 9.76
CA ASP A 58 8.68 -1.02 10.47
C ASP A 58 8.14 -0.75 11.89
N GLY A 59 7.78 -1.81 12.62
CA GLY A 59 7.25 -1.70 13.98
C GLY A 59 8.20 -1.03 14.99
N ASN A 60 9.48 -0.89 14.65
CA ASN A 60 10.48 -0.18 15.45
C ASN A 60 10.75 1.25 14.94
N GLY A 61 9.92 1.74 14.02
CA GLY A 61 10.06 3.09 13.45
C GLY A 61 11.23 3.24 12.49
N ARG A 62 11.70 2.17 11.83
CA ARG A 62 12.86 2.16 10.95
C ARG A 62 12.49 1.86 9.49
N LEU A 63 13.18 2.53 8.58
CA LEU A 63 13.14 2.27 7.14
C LEU A 63 14.57 2.41 6.60
N ALA A 64 15.14 1.33 6.10
CA ALA A 64 16.49 1.35 5.55
C ALA A 64 16.53 2.18 4.26
N GLU A 65 17.67 2.83 4.03
CA GLU A 65 17.95 3.57 2.81
C GLU A 65 18.06 2.64 1.59
N PRO A 66 17.81 3.14 0.38
CA PRO A 66 17.98 2.37 -0.83
C PRO A 66 19.38 1.74 -0.93
N GLY A 67 19.44 0.43 -1.23
CA GLY A 67 20.70 -0.30 -1.38
C GLY A 67 21.46 -0.57 -0.07
N LYS A 68 20.99 -0.13 1.09
CA LYS A 68 21.64 -0.43 2.37
C LYS A 68 21.20 -1.79 2.92
N LYS A 69 22.02 -2.32 3.83
CA LYS A 69 21.73 -3.57 4.55
C LYS A 69 20.43 -3.42 5.35
N TRP A 70 19.61 -4.46 5.33
CA TRP A 70 18.35 -4.55 6.05
C TRP A 70 18.04 -6.02 6.38
N GLU A 71 17.05 -6.28 7.21
CA GLU A 71 16.67 -7.63 7.61
C GLU A 71 15.62 -8.19 6.65
N LEU A 72 16.06 -9.07 5.74
CA LEU A 72 15.23 -9.65 4.70
C LEU A 72 14.38 -10.83 5.19
N THR A 73 14.93 -11.63 6.11
CA THR A 73 14.36 -12.91 6.53
C THR A 73 13.49 -12.78 7.79
N ASP A 74 12.79 -13.85 8.15
CA ASP A 74 12.06 -13.98 9.40
C ASP A 74 12.98 -14.22 10.60
N VAL A 75 14.15 -14.79 10.35
CA VAL A 75 15.21 -14.94 11.38
C VAL A 75 15.91 -13.59 11.54
N ILE A 76 15.68 -12.94 12.66
CA ILE A 76 16.34 -11.68 12.98
C ILE A 76 17.81 -11.98 13.34
N THR A 77 18.71 -11.55 12.47
CA THR A 77 20.16 -11.71 12.66
C THR A 77 20.80 -10.50 13.34
N ASP A 78 20.19 -9.32 13.15
CA ASP A 78 20.60 -8.07 13.77
C ASP A 78 19.36 -7.21 14.04
N ASP A 79 18.96 -7.08 15.29
CA ASP A 79 17.77 -6.34 15.72
C ASP A 79 17.87 -4.82 15.51
N ARG A 80 19.07 -4.31 15.17
CA ARG A 80 19.30 -2.90 14.83
C ARG A 80 18.94 -2.60 13.37
N LEU A 81 18.85 -3.62 12.51
CA LEU A 81 18.48 -3.45 11.13
C LEU A 81 16.98 -3.21 10.97
N ALA A 82 16.62 -2.37 9.99
CA ALA A 82 15.23 -2.19 9.59
C ALA A 82 14.70 -3.45 8.91
N ARG A 83 13.43 -3.78 9.11
CA ARG A 83 12.73 -4.87 8.41
C ARG A 83 12.02 -4.40 7.13
N LYS A 84 12.16 -3.12 6.81
CA LYS A 84 11.67 -2.51 5.58
C LYS A 84 12.78 -1.67 4.98
N ARG A 85 12.82 -1.59 3.64
CA ARG A 85 13.80 -0.80 2.90
C ARG A 85 13.12 -0.01 1.79
N LEU A 86 13.44 1.27 1.69
CA LEU A 86 13.01 2.11 0.59
C LEU A 86 13.65 1.61 -0.72
N ILE A 87 12.84 1.51 -1.78
CA ILE A 87 13.31 1.23 -3.14
C ILE A 87 13.40 2.56 -3.90
N TRP A 88 12.30 3.29 -3.94
CA TRP A 88 12.23 4.66 -4.48
C TRP A 88 11.01 5.38 -3.90
N ALA A 89 11.03 6.69 -3.97
CA ALA A 89 9.87 7.52 -3.70
C ALA A 89 9.86 8.74 -4.62
N VAL A 90 8.66 9.29 -4.87
CA VAL A 90 8.47 10.53 -5.61
C VAL A 90 7.44 11.41 -4.93
N THR A 91 7.52 12.72 -5.19
CA THR A 91 6.54 13.70 -4.68
C THR A 91 6.35 14.86 -5.65
N ASP A 92 5.17 15.48 -5.61
CA ASP A 92 4.89 16.80 -6.20
C ASP A 92 4.79 17.90 -5.13
N GLY A 93 5.20 17.59 -3.90
CA GLY A 93 5.07 18.45 -2.73
C GLY A 93 3.79 18.22 -1.91
N ASN A 94 2.73 17.65 -2.51
CA ASN A 94 1.49 17.29 -1.83
C ASN A 94 1.24 15.78 -1.81
N TYR A 95 1.52 15.12 -2.93
CA TYR A 95 1.42 13.66 -3.04
C TYR A 95 2.77 13.02 -2.85
N TYR A 96 2.77 11.88 -2.20
CA TYR A 96 3.94 11.02 -1.97
C TYR A 96 3.59 9.62 -2.44
N VAL A 97 4.34 9.11 -3.40
CA VAL A 97 4.27 7.71 -3.81
C VAL A 97 5.55 7.05 -3.35
N VAL A 98 5.43 6.06 -2.47
CA VAL A 98 6.57 5.39 -1.85
C VAL A 98 6.53 3.91 -2.17
N HIS A 99 7.59 3.40 -2.79
CA HIS A 99 7.78 2.00 -3.06
C HIS A 99 8.87 1.45 -2.14
N TYR A 100 8.51 0.45 -1.35
CA TYR A 100 9.40 -0.17 -0.38
C TYR A 100 9.23 -1.69 -0.37
N GLU A 101 10.22 -2.39 0.13
CA GLU A 101 10.18 -3.82 0.35
C GLU A 101 10.12 -4.13 1.84
N ARG A 102 9.52 -5.26 2.16
CA ARG A 102 9.39 -5.78 3.51
C ARG A 102 9.96 -7.19 3.58
N GLY A 103 10.84 -7.40 4.54
CA GLY A 103 11.35 -8.71 4.93
C GLY A 103 10.44 -9.41 5.94
N GLY A 104 10.80 -10.62 6.28
CA GLY A 104 10.10 -11.47 7.21
C GLY A 104 9.77 -12.81 6.58
N TYR A 105 8.68 -13.45 7.02
CA TYR A 105 8.28 -14.77 6.56
C TYR A 105 8.07 -14.84 5.02
N ALA A 106 7.64 -13.73 4.42
CA ALA A 106 7.61 -13.59 2.98
C ALA A 106 8.17 -12.22 2.59
N HIS A 107 9.19 -12.21 1.70
CA HIS A 107 9.66 -10.98 1.09
C HIS A 107 8.59 -10.44 0.15
N SER A 108 8.20 -9.18 0.33
CA SER A 108 7.13 -8.55 -0.43
C SER A 108 7.45 -7.11 -0.78
N PHE A 109 6.87 -6.66 -1.90
CA PHE A 109 7.02 -5.29 -2.39
C PHE A 109 5.70 -4.53 -2.21
N HIS A 110 5.80 -3.36 -1.65
CA HIS A 110 4.67 -2.52 -1.26
C HIS A 110 4.75 -1.17 -1.93
N VAL A 111 3.59 -0.63 -2.26
CA VAL A 111 3.45 0.77 -2.69
C VAL A 111 2.42 1.43 -1.80
N LEU A 112 2.67 2.66 -1.41
CA LEU A 112 1.65 3.51 -0.82
C LEU A 112 1.56 4.85 -1.56
N VAL A 113 0.37 5.42 -1.56
CA VAL A 113 0.08 6.78 -2.00
C VAL A 113 -0.47 7.53 -0.80
N ALA A 114 0.21 8.60 -0.42
CA ALA A 114 -0.22 9.48 0.67
C ALA A 114 -0.31 10.92 0.18
N LYS A 115 -1.16 11.72 0.83
CA LYS A 115 -1.28 13.15 0.61
C LYS A 115 -0.96 13.89 1.88
N LEU A 116 -0.06 14.86 1.80
CA LEU A 116 0.32 15.76 2.89
C LEU A 116 0.37 17.18 2.32
N SER A 117 -0.68 17.95 2.56
CA SER A 117 -0.74 19.33 2.10
C SER A 117 -0.03 20.28 3.07
N ALA A 118 0.38 21.43 2.56
CA ALA A 118 1.01 22.45 3.41
C ALA A 118 0.07 22.82 4.58
N GLY A 119 0.59 22.73 5.80
CA GLY A 119 -0.17 22.99 7.03
C GLY A 119 -0.81 21.74 7.67
N ASP A 120 -0.85 20.61 6.97
CA ASP A 120 -1.34 19.37 7.56
C ASP A 120 -0.33 18.80 8.57
N SER A 121 -0.81 18.42 9.74
CA SER A 121 0.01 17.76 10.77
C SER A 121 0.19 16.27 10.51
N LYS A 122 -0.68 15.67 9.70
CA LYS A 122 -0.68 14.23 9.37
C LYS A 122 -1.02 14.01 7.91
N PRO A 123 -0.36 13.03 7.24
CA PRO A 123 -0.72 12.66 5.89
C PRO A 123 -2.02 11.87 5.88
N SER A 124 -2.82 12.08 4.85
CA SER A 124 -3.92 11.17 4.50
C SER A 124 -3.34 10.02 3.68
N LEU A 125 -3.46 8.80 4.18
CA LEU A 125 -3.17 7.62 3.39
C LEU A 125 -4.30 7.44 2.37
N ILE A 126 -3.97 7.58 1.08
CA ILE A 126 -4.94 7.48 -0.02
C ILE A 126 -5.12 6.03 -0.42
N TRP A 127 -4.01 5.27 -0.53
CA TRP A 127 -4.04 3.93 -1.06
C TRP A 127 -2.78 3.13 -0.72
N ARG A 128 -2.90 1.81 -0.67
CA ARG A 128 -1.81 0.84 -0.52
C ARG A 128 -2.04 -0.34 -1.42
N ALA A 129 -0.95 -0.95 -1.87
CA ALA A 129 -1.00 -2.23 -2.56
C ALA A 129 0.29 -3.01 -2.41
N VAL A 130 0.19 -4.29 -2.74
CA VAL A 130 1.32 -5.22 -2.84
C VAL A 130 1.42 -5.72 -4.27
N GLY A 131 2.64 -5.97 -4.73
CA GLY A 131 2.86 -6.47 -6.08
C GLY A 131 4.28 -6.93 -6.30
N GLY A 132 4.72 -6.93 -7.55
CA GLY A 132 6.11 -7.15 -7.90
C GLY A 132 6.97 -5.91 -7.65
N GLN A 133 8.29 -6.09 -7.72
CA GLN A 133 9.21 -4.96 -7.68
C GLN A 133 9.00 -4.03 -8.89
N LEU A 134 8.76 -2.77 -8.60
CA LEU A 134 8.57 -1.72 -9.61
C LEU A 134 9.86 -0.92 -9.75
N LYS A 135 10.35 -0.81 -10.98
CA LYS A 135 11.64 -0.17 -11.26
C LYS A 135 11.65 1.34 -10.94
N ASN A 136 10.55 2.02 -11.19
CA ASN A 136 10.41 3.47 -11.03
C ASN A 136 8.93 3.90 -11.02
N PHE A 137 8.68 5.18 -10.90
CA PHE A 137 7.34 5.77 -10.89
C PHE A 137 6.53 5.46 -12.16
N ARG A 138 7.17 5.43 -13.34
CA ARG A 138 6.50 5.07 -14.58
C ARG A 138 5.98 3.63 -14.55
N ALA A 139 6.80 2.69 -14.06
CA ALA A 139 6.39 1.29 -13.90
C ALA A 139 5.23 1.14 -12.91
N PHE A 140 5.15 2.00 -11.89
CA PHE A 140 4.01 2.06 -10.99
C PHE A 140 2.73 2.49 -11.73
N LEU A 141 2.77 3.58 -12.50
CA LEU A 141 1.61 4.04 -13.28
C LEU A 141 1.12 2.97 -14.26
N ASP A 142 2.03 2.28 -14.92
CA ASP A 142 1.72 1.17 -15.83
C ASP A 142 1.10 -0.02 -15.06
N ALA A 143 1.57 -0.30 -13.85
CA ALA A 143 1.03 -1.38 -13.01
C ALA A 143 -0.40 -1.06 -12.53
N VAL A 144 -0.67 0.19 -12.14
CA VAL A 144 -2.02 0.66 -11.77
C VAL A 144 -2.96 0.56 -12.97
N ALA A 145 -2.56 1.09 -14.13
CA ALA A 145 -3.38 1.06 -15.35
C ALA A 145 -3.72 -0.36 -15.80
N ASN A 146 -2.83 -1.33 -15.55
CA ASN A 146 -3.02 -2.73 -15.93
C ASN A 146 -3.52 -3.63 -14.79
N ASN A 147 -3.93 -3.05 -13.65
CA ASN A 147 -4.46 -3.76 -12.49
C ASN A 147 -3.54 -4.88 -11.98
N LYS A 148 -2.22 -4.61 -11.93
CA LYS A 148 -1.17 -5.57 -11.54
C LYS A 148 -0.79 -5.50 -10.06
N LEU A 149 -1.45 -4.63 -9.28
CA LEU A 149 -1.20 -4.44 -7.86
C LEU A 149 -2.38 -4.97 -7.06
N ASP A 150 -2.10 -5.71 -6.01
CA ASP A 150 -3.12 -6.24 -5.11
C ASP A 150 -3.35 -5.26 -3.97
N ASP A 151 -4.48 -4.56 -4.01
CA ASP A 151 -4.91 -3.61 -3.00
C ASP A 151 -5.99 -4.18 -2.05
N ARG A 152 -6.28 -5.49 -2.15
CA ARG A 152 -7.24 -6.17 -1.28
C ARG A 152 -6.65 -6.56 0.07
N LEU A 153 -5.33 -6.65 0.15
CA LEU A 153 -4.66 -7.08 1.35
C LEU A 153 -4.36 -5.86 2.23
N GLU A 154 -5.14 -5.67 3.28
CA GLU A 154 -4.77 -4.79 4.37
C GLU A 154 -3.59 -5.42 5.12
N TYR A 155 -2.38 -5.04 4.74
CA TYR A 155 -1.20 -5.35 5.56
C TYR A 155 -1.17 -4.36 6.74
N THR A 156 -2.04 -4.61 7.71
CA THR A 156 -1.89 -4.04 9.04
C THR A 156 -0.72 -4.76 9.71
N HIS A 157 0.44 -4.14 9.77
CA HIS A 157 1.49 -4.27 10.84
C HIS A 157 2.79 -3.61 10.41
#